data_add63c7ee22ab1b62635f152e1d6e65e
#
_entry.id   add63c7ee22ab1b62635f152e1d6e65e
#
_cell.length_a   1.000
_cell.length_b   1.000
_cell.length_c   1.000
_cell.angle_alpha   90.00
_cell.angle_beta   90.00
_cell.angle_gamma   90.00
#
_symmetry.space_group_name_H-M   'P 1'
#
loop_
_entity.id
_entity.type
_entity.pdbx_description
1 polymer ?
#
loop_
_entity_poly.entity_id
_entity_poly.type
_entity_poly.pdbx_seq_one_letter_code
_entity_poly.pdbx_strand_id
1 'polypeptide(L)'
;YTIWQALKDPKVLRLALIYFLWVIGFWGFSFWMPQVLKSLSGWPPSVVAWSIAIPMTAALLVQIYCGYSSEKRNEKRWHVATTLFIGTIGFLATPHSPSPEVSLFFICLTAVGVYGGMGVWWTMPTTFLSGAAAAGAMGLINSSGNMGGWVGPYMLGFINGHTGSFAYGYYVMGACMFLAGLLILTLPKSMEHKED
;
A
#
# COMPACT_ATOMS: atom_id res chain seq x y z
N TYR A 1 -14.61 25.35 5.89
CA TYR A 1 -13.44 24.69 6.50
C TYR A 1 -12.20 25.54 6.31
N THR A 2 -11.54 25.90 7.40
CA THR A 2 -10.19 26.47 7.36
C THR A 2 -9.15 25.36 7.30
N ILE A 3 -7.93 25.67 6.81
CA ILE A 3 -6.81 24.71 6.79
C ILE A 3 -6.57 24.11 8.18
N TRP A 4 -6.58 24.93 9.23
CA TRP A 4 -6.38 24.49 10.61
C TRP A 4 -7.47 23.56 11.13
N GLN A 5 -8.71 23.75 10.71
CA GLN A 5 -9.82 22.83 11.02
C GLN A 5 -9.63 21.49 10.30
N ALA A 6 -9.25 21.52 9.02
CA ALA A 6 -8.98 20.31 8.27
C ALA A 6 -7.82 19.49 8.86
N LEU A 7 -6.73 20.13 9.27
CA LEU A 7 -5.59 19.47 9.90
C LEU A 7 -5.89 18.80 11.24
N LYS A 8 -6.96 19.25 11.94
CA LYS A 8 -7.42 18.67 13.22
C LYS A 8 -8.61 17.75 13.07
N ASP A 9 -9.13 17.59 11.86
CA ASP A 9 -10.29 16.72 11.60
C ASP A 9 -9.91 15.25 11.85
N PRO A 10 -10.66 14.54 12.71
CA PRO A 10 -10.41 13.12 12.96
C PRO A 10 -10.43 12.24 11.70
N LYS A 11 -11.21 12.62 10.68
CA LYS A 11 -11.24 11.92 9.39
C LYS A 11 -9.89 12.06 8.67
N VAL A 12 -9.35 13.27 8.62
CA VAL A 12 -8.05 13.55 8.00
C VAL A 12 -6.91 12.84 8.75
N LEU A 13 -6.95 12.85 10.08
CA LEU A 13 -5.95 12.16 10.91
C LEU A 13 -6.01 10.63 10.72
N ARG A 14 -7.22 10.06 10.58
CA ARG A 14 -7.37 8.63 10.25
C ARG A 14 -6.81 8.31 8.86
N LEU A 15 -7.10 9.13 7.86
CA LEU A 15 -6.51 8.97 6.53
C LEU A 15 -4.98 9.07 6.57
N ALA A 16 -4.43 10.01 7.33
CA ALA A 16 -2.99 10.15 7.51
C ALA A 16 -2.36 8.89 8.13
N LEU A 17 -2.99 8.31 9.16
CA LEU A 17 -2.54 7.08 9.79
C LEU A 17 -2.64 5.87 8.85
N ILE A 18 -3.74 5.72 8.12
CA ILE A 18 -3.91 4.66 7.13
C ILE A 18 -2.82 4.74 6.07
N TYR A 19 -2.59 5.94 5.55
CA TYR A 19 -1.58 6.15 4.51
C TYR A 19 -0.15 5.92 5.03
N PHE A 20 0.16 6.35 6.25
CA PHE A 20 1.43 6.05 6.91
C PHE A 20 1.70 4.55 6.99
N LEU A 21 0.74 3.77 7.50
CA LEU A 21 0.87 2.30 7.60
C LEU A 21 1.03 1.65 6.22
N TRP A 22 0.26 2.10 5.24
CA TRP A 22 0.36 1.59 3.86
C TRP A 22 1.73 1.88 3.25
N VAL A 23 2.22 3.11 3.40
CA VAL A 23 3.46 3.58 2.78
C VAL A 23 4.71 2.91 3.39
N ILE A 24 4.64 2.42 4.64
CA ILE A 24 5.67 1.53 5.19
C ILE A 24 5.84 0.29 4.28
N GLY A 25 4.75 -0.38 3.94
CA GLY A 25 4.76 -1.51 3.02
C GLY A 25 5.15 -1.10 1.60
N PHE A 26 4.60 0.02 1.11
CA PHE A 26 4.84 0.52 -0.24
C PHE A 26 6.33 0.73 -0.54
N TRP A 27 7.01 1.56 0.24
CA TRP A 27 8.43 1.85 0.01
C TRP A 27 9.35 0.72 0.47
N GLY A 28 9.01 0.02 1.55
CA GLY A 28 9.74 -1.16 1.97
C GLY A 28 9.78 -2.21 0.87
N PHE A 29 8.62 -2.54 0.29
CA PHE A 29 8.52 -3.45 -0.85
C PHE A 29 9.23 -2.91 -2.09
N SER A 30 8.96 -1.67 -2.48
CA SER A 30 9.47 -1.09 -3.73
C SER A 30 11.01 -1.07 -3.79
N PHE A 31 11.67 -0.70 -2.69
CA PHE A 31 13.13 -0.65 -2.63
C PHE A 31 13.77 -2.03 -2.55
N TRP A 32 13.17 -2.95 -1.79
CA TRP A 32 13.80 -4.23 -1.49
C TRP A 32 13.32 -5.39 -2.37
N MET A 33 12.26 -5.22 -3.16
CA MET A 33 11.70 -6.28 -4.00
C MET A 33 12.74 -6.98 -4.88
N PRO A 34 13.66 -6.29 -5.59
CA PRO A 34 14.67 -6.98 -6.40
C PRO A 34 15.58 -7.86 -5.56
N GLN A 35 15.99 -7.36 -4.38
CA GLN A 35 16.88 -8.08 -3.48
C GLN A 35 16.18 -9.30 -2.86
N VAL A 36 14.92 -9.14 -2.45
CA VAL A 36 14.10 -10.23 -1.90
C VAL A 36 13.87 -11.29 -2.96
N LEU A 37 13.48 -10.91 -4.18
CA LEU A 37 13.31 -11.86 -5.28
C LEU A 37 14.61 -12.60 -5.58
N LYS A 38 15.75 -11.90 -5.62
CA LYS A 38 17.07 -12.51 -5.80
C LYS A 38 17.39 -13.51 -4.70
N SER A 39 17.13 -13.17 -3.43
CA SER A 39 17.45 -14.04 -2.29
C SER A 39 16.59 -15.31 -2.24
N LEU A 40 15.34 -15.22 -2.69
CA LEU A 40 14.41 -16.35 -2.70
C LEU A 40 14.55 -17.24 -3.94
N SER A 41 14.91 -16.65 -5.09
CA SER A 41 15.00 -17.38 -6.36
C SER A 41 16.39 -17.92 -6.67
N GLY A 42 17.44 -17.25 -6.19
CA GLY A 42 18.82 -17.53 -6.63
C GLY A 42 19.09 -17.14 -8.09
N TRP A 43 18.15 -16.49 -8.78
CA TRP A 43 18.30 -16.14 -10.20
C TRP A 43 19.40 -15.11 -10.46
N PRO A 44 19.99 -15.11 -11.68
CA PRO A 44 20.92 -14.08 -12.10
C PRO A 44 20.26 -12.69 -12.06
N PRO A 45 21.03 -11.61 -11.81
CA PRO A 45 20.47 -10.25 -11.72
C PRO A 45 19.68 -9.79 -12.94
N SER A 46 20.07 -10.24 -14.14
CA SER A 46 19.35 -9.94 -15.39
C SER A 46 17.95 -10.57 -15.41
N VAL A 47 17.82 -11.83 -14.96
CA VAL A 47 16.53 -12.52 -14.88
C VAL A 47 15.64 -11.85 -13.82
N VAL A 48 16.20 -11.51 -12.65
CA VAL A 48 15.48 -10.77 -11.61
C VAL A 48 14.94 -9.44 -12.16
N ALA A 49 15.77 -8.67 -12.86
CA ALA A 49 15.38 -7.38 -13.43
C ALA A 49 14.20 -7.49 -14.40
N TRP A 50 14.21 -8.48 -15.29
CA TRP A 50 13.08 -8.73 -16.21
C TRP A 50 11.84 -9.27 -15.49
N SER A 51 12.03 -10.11 -14.49
CA SER A 51 10.93 -10.70 -13.71
C SER A 51 10.11 -9.67 -12.92
N ILE A 52 10.70 -8.52 -12.57
CA ILE A 52 10.00 -7.41 -11.89
C ILE A 52 8.86 -6.84 -12.75
N ALA A 53 8.93 -6.94 -14.07
CA ALA A 53 7.85 -6.50 -14.94
C ALA A 53 6.53 -7.26 -14.68
N ILE A 54 6.59 -8.51 -14.22
CA ILE A 54 5.41 -9.35 -13.97
C ILE A 54 4.57 -8.78 -12.82
N PRO A 55 5.09 -8.59 -11.59
CA PRO A 55 4.33 -8.01 -10.50
C PRO A 55 3.88 -6.57 -10.78
N MET A 56 4.68 -5.76 -11.49
CA MET A 56 4.29 -4.40 -11.87
C MET A 56 3.14 -4.40 -12.85
N THR A 57 3.14 -5.30 -13.84
CA THR A 57 2.03 -5.45 -14.78
C THR A 57 0.75 -5.92 -14.07
N ALA A 58 0.85 -6.91 -13.18
CA ALA A 58 -0.29 -7.37 -12.38
C ALA A 58 -0.88 -6.22 -11.54
N ALA A 59 -0.04 -5.44 -10.88
CA ALA A 59 -0.46 -4.27 -10.10
C ALA A 59 -1.15 -3.21 -10.97
N LEU A 60 -0.61 -2.91 -12.15
CA LEU A 60 -1.19 -1.95 -13.10
C LEU A 60 -2.59 -2.38 -13.55
N LEU A 61 -2.76 -3.65 -13.93
CA LEU A 61 -4.06 -4.17 -14.36
C LEU A 61 -5.10 -4.09 -13.25
N VAL A 62 -4.72 -4.45 -12.03
CA VAL A 62 -5.62 -4.34 -10.87
C VAL A 62 -5.92 -2.88 -10.53
N GLN A 63 -4.96 -1.96 -10.62
CA GLN A 63 -5.18 -0.55 -10.38
C GLN A 63 -6.20 0.05 -11.37
N ILE A 64 -6.09 -0.28 -12.65
CA ILE A 64 -7.06 0.13 -13.68
C ILE A 64 -8.44 -0.46 -13.38
N TYR A 65 -8.50 -1.76 -13.07
CA TYR A 65 -9.74 -2.42 -12.72
C TYR A 65 -10.40 -1.82 -11.48
N CYS A 66 -9.64 -1.59 -10.40
CA CYS A 66 -10.13 -0.97 -9.18
C CYS A 66 -10.68 0.44 -9.43
N GLY A 67 -9.99 1.25 -10.22
CA GLY A 67 -10.47 2.59 -10.62
C GLY A 67 -11.83 2.52 -11.31
N TYR A 68 -11.93 1.72 -12.37
CA TYR A 68 -13.17 1.54 -13.11
C TYR A 68 -14.30 0.95 -12.25
N SER A 69 -14.01 -0.13 -11.50
CA SER A 69 -15.00 -0.84 -10.70
C SER A 69 -15.51 -0.01 -9.53
N SER A 70 -14.63 0.74 -8.85
CA SER A 70 -14.99 1.60 -7.72
C SER A 70 -15.92 2.74 -8.15
N GLU A 71 -15.67 3.34 -9.31
CA GLU A 71 -16.52 4.39 -9.85
C GLU A 71 -17.88 3.84 -10.29
N LYS A 72 -17.89 2.73 -11.05
CA LYS A 72 -19.13 2.08 -11.49
C LYS A 72 -20.02 1.62 -10.35
N ARG A 73 -19.44 1.13 -9.25
CA ARG A 73 -20.18 0.65 -8.06
C ARG A 73 -20.43 1.75 -7.03
N ASN A 74 -19.85 2.92 -7.25
CA ASN A 74 -19.83 4.04 -6.32
C ASN A 74 -19.39 3.60 -4.92
N GLU A 75 -18.30 2.81 -4.85
CA GLU A 75 -17.76 2.20 -3.64
C GLU A 75 -16.22 2.26 -3.66
N LYS A 76 -15.60 2.86 -2.66
CA LYS A 76 -14.15 3.08 -2.58
C LYS A 76 -13.47 2.27 -1.48
N ARG A 77 -14.10 2.15 -0.30
CA ARG A 77 -13.48 1.57 0.89
C ARG A 77 -13.14 0.10 0.69
N TRP A 78 -14.08 -0.70 0.19
CA TRP A 78 -13.86 -2.12 -0.05
C TRP A 78 -12.86 -2.38 -1.18
N HIS A 79 -12.81 -1.55 -2.22
CA HIS A 79 -11.83 -1.68 -3.28
C HIS A 79 -10.41 -1.48 -2.73
N VAL A 80 -10.19 -0.43 -1.92
CA VAL A 80 -8.89 -0.21 -1.29
C VAL A 80 -8.60 -1.27 -0.23
N ALA A 81 -9.55 -1.60 0.66
CA ALA A 81 -9.35 -2.60 1.70
C ALA A 81 -9.00 -3.98 1.12
N THR A 82 -9.70 -4.41 0.06
CA THR A 82 -9.45 -5.70 -0.58
C THR A 82 -8.04 -5.78 -1.16
N THR A 83 -7.55 -4.72 -1.83
CA THR A 83 -6.17 -4.70 -2.32
C THR A 83 -5.18 -4.77 -1.16
N LEU A 84 -5.40 -4.05 -0.06
CA LEU A 84 -4.54 -4.11 1.13
C LEU A 84 -4.51 -5.51 1.76
N PHE A 85 -5.64 -6.21 1.83
CA PHE A 85 -5.70 -7.58 2.34
C PHE A 85 -5.01 -8.58 1.39
N ILE A 86 -5.14 -8.41 0.08
CA ILE A 86 -4.38 -9.20 -0.91
C ILE A 86 -2.87 -8.99 -0.70
N GLY A 87 -2.44 -7.74 -0.53
CA GLY A 87 -1.04 -7.42 -0.23
C GLY A 87 -0.55 -8.02 1.08
N THR A 88 -1.41 -8.04 2.12
CA THR A 88 -1.11 -8.70 3.39
C THR A 88 -0.81 -10.19 3.17
N ILE A 89 -1.65 -10.89 2.41
CA ILE A 89 -1.43 -12.31 2.07
C ILE A 89 -0.09 -12.47 1.33
N GLY A 90 0.19 -11.61 0.36
CA GLY A 90 1.46 -11.61 -0.36
C GLY A 90 2.66 -11.43 0.56
N PHE A 91 2.64 -10.45 1.46
CA PHE A 91 3.71 -10.22 2.43
C PHE A 91 3.92 -11.41 3.37
N LEU A 92 2.85 -11.99 3.91
CA LEU A 92 2.96 -13.10 4.87
C LEU A 92 3.38 -14.41 4.20
N ALA A 93 2.97 -14.64 2.95
CA ALA A 93 3.24 -15.90 2.25
C ALA A 93 4.59 -15.91 1.52
N THR A 94 5.10 -14.77 1.06
CA THR A 94 6.39 -14.68 0.33
C THR A 94 7.55 -15.38 1.03
N PRO A 95 7.78 -15.22 2.36
CA PRO A 95 8.90 -15.88 3.04
C PRO A 95 8.79 -17.41 3.13
N HIS A 96 7.59 -17.95 2.93
CA HIS A 96 7.32 -19.40 3.02
C HIS A 96 7.23 -20.09 1.65
N SER A 97 7.63 -19.40 0.59
CA SER A 97 7.51 -19.92 -0.77
C SER A 97 8.42 -21.14 -0.99
N PRO A 98 7.88 -22.26 -1.49
CA PRO A 98 8.64 -23.49 -1.71
C PRO A 98 9.48 -23.47 -2.99
N SER A 99 9.22 -22.55 -3.91
CA SER A 99 9.94 -22.40 -5.17
C SER A 99 10.04 -20.95 -5.62
N PRO A 100 10.98 -20.60 -6.52
CA PRO A 100 11.11 -19.27 -7.09
C PRO A 100 9.83 -18.75 -7.77
N GLU A 101 9.13 -19.61 -8.48
CA GLU A 101 7.89 -19.28 -9.20
C GLU A 101 6.76 -18.94 -8.22
N VAL A 102 6.65 -19.69 -7.13
CA VAL A 102 5.69 -19.42 -6.05
C VAL A 102 6.05 -18.14 -5.33
N SER A 103 7.35 -17.86 -5.13
CA SER A 103 7.81 -16.57 -4.59
C SER A 103 7.36 -15.41 -5.49
N LEU A 104 7.55 -15.53 -6.79
CA LEU A 104 7.14 -14.51 -7.75
C LEU A 104 5.63 -14.30 -7.74
N PHE A 105 4.84 -15.37 -7.62
CA PHE A 105 3.39 -15.27 -7.48
C PHE A 105 2.98 -14.48 -6.22
N PHE A 106 3.55 -14.77 -5.06
CA PHE A 106 3.24 -14.01 -3.84
C PHE A 106 3.76 -12.56 -3.90
N ILE A 107 4.88 -12.32 -4.57
CA ILE A 107 5.37 -10.97 -4.87
C ILE A 107 4.38 -10.22 -5.78
N CYS A 108 3.71 -10.90 -6.73
CA CYS A 108 2.61 -10.29 -7.52
C CYS A 108 1.43 -9.89 -6.62
N LEU A 109 1.01 -10.74 -5.67
CA LEU A 109 -0.04 -10.38 -4.71
C LEU A 109 0.38 -9.19 -3.84
N THR A 110 1.64 -9.15 -3.42
CA THR A 110 2.18 -8.00 -2.67
C THR A 110 2.12 -6.72 -3.50
N ALA A 111 2.55 -6.77 -4.76
CA ALA A 111 2.51 -5.62 -5.67
C ALA A 111 1.08 -5.14 -5.92
N VAL A 112 0.14 -6.06 -6.14
CA VAL A 112 -1.30 -5.76 -6.27
C VAL A 112 -1.81 -5.04 -5.03
N GLY A 113 -1.44 -5.49 -3.84
CA GLY A 113 -1.83 -4.84 -2.59
C GLY A 113 -1.25 -3.46 -2.41
N VAL A 114 0.02 -3.32 -2.73
CA VAL A 114 0.78 -2.07 -2.56
C VAL A 114 0.30 -0.98 -3.53
N TYR A 115 0.05 -1.31 -4.79
CA TYR A 115 -0.25 -0.33 -5.84
C TYR A 115 -1.72 -0.30 -6.26
N GLY A 116 -2.43 -1.45 -6.20
CA GLY A 116 -3.74 -1.63 -6.83
C GLY A 116 -4.84 -0.67 -6.36
N GLY A 117 -4.88 -0.33 -5.09
CA GLY A 117 -5.87 0.60 -4.52
C GLY A 117 -5.49 2.08 -4.57
N MET A 118 -4.27 2.42 -5.00
CA MET A 118 -3.69 3.76 -4.86
C MET A 118 -4.48 4.83 -5.62
N GLY A 119 -4.95 4.52 -6.83
CA GLY A 119 -5.77 5.46 -7.63
C GLY A 119 -7.09 5.79 -6.94
N VAL A 120 -7.77 4.79 -6.41
CA VAL A 120 -9.04 4.96 -5.68
C VAL A 120 -8.82 5.72 -4.37
N TRP A 121 -7.75 5.44 -3.64
CA TRP A 121 -7.38 6.11 -2.41
C TRP A 121 -7.36 7.63 -2.52
N TRP A 122 -6.67 8.16 -3.53
CA TRP A 122 -6.51 9.60 -3.71
C TRP A 122 -7.78 10.34 -4.13
N THR A 123 -8.85 9.63 -4.47
CA THR A 123 -10.17 10.23 -4.68
C THR A 123 -10.95 10.42 -3.38
N MET A 124 -10.57 9.76 -2.26
CA MET A 124 -11.35 9.80 -1.02
C MET A 124 -11.27 11.15 -0.29
N PRO A 125 -10.11 11.81 -0.12
CA PRO A 125 -10.07 13.10 0.57
C PRO A 125 -10.89 14.18 -0.11
N THR A 126 -11.04 14.13 -1.43
CA THR A 126 -11.78 15.12 -2.22
C THR A 126 -13.30 14.94 -2.19
N THR A 127 -13.80 13.89 -1.57
CA THR A 127 -15.27 13.68 -1.43
C THR A 127 -15.89 14.60 -0.39
N PHE A 128 -15.15 14.98 0.66
CA PHE A 128 -15.68 15.76 1.80
C PHE A 128 -14.93 17.08 2.03
N LEU A 129 -13.85 17.33 1.32
CA LEU A 129 -13.05 18.54 1.39
C LEU A 129 -12.93 19.19 0.01
N SER A 130 -12.92 20.52 -0.01
CA SER A 130 -12.76 21.31 -1.22
C SER A 130 -11.80 22.49 -1.01
N GLY A 131 -11.29 23.05 -2.10
CA GLY A 131 -10.45 24.24 -2.06
C GLY A 131 -9.19 24.09 -1.22
N ALA A 132 -8.83 25.14 -0.48
CA ALA A 132 -7.61 25.19 0.33
C ALA A 132 -7.59 24.15 1.47
N ALA A 133 -8.75 23.78 2.02
CA ALA A 133 -8.85 22.76 3.07
C ALA A 133 -8.50 21.37 2.53
N ALA A 134 -8.96 21.02 1.32
CA ALA A 134 -8.58 19.79 0.65
C ALA A 134 -7.07 19.73 0.38
N ALA A 135 -6.49 20.81 -0.12
CA ALA A 135 -5.05 20.90 -0.38
C ALA A 135 -4.22 20.71 0.90
N GLY A 136 -4.62 21.36 2.01
CA GLY A 136 -3.97 21.20 3.31
C GLY A 136 -4.06 19.77 3.87
N ALA A 137 -5.25 19.16 3.78
CA ALA A 137 -5.45 17.78 4.22
C ALA A 137 -4.65 16.77 3.38
N MET A 138 -4.65 16.92 2.05
CA MET A 138 -3.85 16.07 1.16
C MET A 138 -2.35 16.24 1.44
N GLY A 139 -1.90 17.46 1.73
CA GLY A 139 -0.52 17.75 2.16
C GLY A 139 -0.15 17.01 3.45
N LEU A 140 -1.02 17.03 4.47
CA LEU A 140 -0.80 16.32 5.74
C LEU A 140 -0.77 14.80 5.52
N ILE A 141 -1.74 14.25 4.79
CA ILE A 141 -1.82 12.82 4.48
C ILE A 141 -0.55 12.37 3.76
N ASN A 142 -0.14 13.11 2.73
CA ASN A 142 1.05 12.77 1.95
C ASN A 142 2.34 12.89 2.78
N SER A 143 2.48 13.94 3.59
CA SER A 143 3.65 14.14 4.44
C SER A 143 3.79 13.05 5.50
N SER A 144 2.69 12.67 6.16
CA SER A 144 2.69 11.56 7.13
C SER A 144 3.00 10.22 6.45
N GLY A 145 2.47 9.97 5.25
CA GLY A 145 2.83 8.80 4.47
C GLY A 145 4.31 8.74 4.12
N ASN A 146 4.91 9.86 3.69
CA ASN A 146 6.33 9.92 3.38
C ASN A 146 7.24 9.60 4.58
N MET A 147 6.81 9.85 5.82
CA MET A 147 7.50 9.35 7.01
C MET A 147 7.52 7.81 7.04
N GLY A 148 6.42 7.16 6.67
CA GLY A 148 6.37 5.70 6.48
C GLY A 148 7.34 5.23 5.39
N GLY A 149 7.54 6.05 4.37
CA GLY A 149 8.50 5.80 3.30
C GLY A 149 9.97 5.77 3.74
N TRP A 150 10.31 6.43 4.84
CA TRP A 150 11.60 6.29 5.49
C TRP A 150 11.64 5.06 6.41
N VAL A 151 10.57 4.85 7.20
CA VAL A 151 10.49 3.74 8.17
C VAL A 151 10.55 2.37 7.48
N GLY A 152 9.80 2.17 6.39
CA GLY A 152 9.71 0.88 5.72
C GLY A 152 11.05 0.32 5.22
N PRO A 153 11.75 1.00 4.32
CA PRO A 153 13.04 0.54 3.81
C PRO A 153 14.11 0.40 4.89
N TYR A 154 14.17 1.37 5.83
CA TYR A 154 15.12 1.34 6.94
C TYR A 154 14.88 0.13 7.84
N MET A 155 13.65 -0.09 8.26
CA MET A 155 13.24 -1.23 9.12
C MET A 155 13.57 -2.56 8.45
N LEU A 156 13.24 -2.73 7.16
CA LEU A 156 13.51 -3.97 6.45
C LEU A 156 15.02 -4.23 6.31
N GLY A 157 15.80 -3.20 5.99
CA GLY A 157 17.26 -3.28 5.92
C GLY A 157 17.88 -3.60 7.28
N PHE A 158 17.41 -2.95 8.36
CA PHE A 158 17.88 -3.20 9.72
C PHE A 158 17.58 -4.65 10.16
N ILE A 159 16.36 -5.12 9.95
CA ILE A 159 15.97 -6.50 10.29
C ILE A 159 16.81 -7.50 9.51
N ASN A 160 16.94 -7.31 8.19
CA ASN A 160 17.75 -8.20 7.36
C ASN A 160 19.22 -8.21 7.78
N GLY A 161 19.79 -7.05 8.12
CA GLY A 161 21.17 -6.94 8.58
C GLY A 161 21.46 -7.69 9.89
N HIS A 162 20.45 -7.81 10.79
CA HIS A 162 20.60 -8.50 12.08
C HIS A 162 20.21 -9.97 12.03
N THR A 163 19.26 -10.34 11.17
CA THR A 163 18.72 -11.71 11.12
C THR A 163 19.19 -12.51 9.91
N GLY A 164 19.78 -11.88 8.92
CA GLY A 164 20.11 -12.48 7.62
C GLY A 164 18.87 -12.83 6.78
N SER A 165 17.68 -12.37 7.17
CA SER A 165 16.41 -12.73 6.53
C SER A 165 15.47 -11.53 6.39
N PHE A 166 14.78 -11.45 5.24
CA PHE A 166 13.72 -10.47 5.01
C PHE A 166 12.37 -10.84 5.64
N ALA A 167 12.23 -12.08 6.14
CA ALA A 167 10.94 -12.62 6.59
C ALA A 167 10.25 -11.75 7.65
N TYR A 168 10.96 -11.40 8.72
CA TYR A 168 10.37 -10.60 9.80
C TYR A 168 9.94 -9.20 9.34
N GLY A 169 10.71 -8.58 8.45
CA GLY A 169 10.34 -7.29 7.85
C GLY A 169 9.07 -7.40 7.00
N TYR A 170 8.93 -8.49 6.25
CA TYR A 170 7.73 -8.80 5.48
C TYR A 170 6.52 -9.00 6.39
N TYR A 171 6.66 -9.68 7.54
CA TYR A 171 5.57 -9.83 8.49
C TYR A 171 5.13 -8.50 9.09
N VAL A 172 6.06 -7.62 9.44
CA VAL A 172 5.71 -6.27 9.95
C VAL A 172 5.00 -5.45 8.88
N MET A 173 5.49 -5.44 7.63
CA MET A 173 4.82 -4.75 6.53
C MET A 173 3.44 -5.32 6.25
N GLY A 174 3.28 -6.65 6.29
CA GLY A 174 1.99 -7.32 6.17
C GLY A 174 1.02 -6.91 7.29
N ALA A 175 1.49 -6.84 8.53
CA ALA A 175 0.68 -6.36 9.66
C ALA A 175 0.26 -4.88 9.48
N CYS A 176 1.15 -4.01 9.02
CA CYS A 176 0.82 -2.62 8.70
C CYS A 176 -0.25 -2.52 7.61
N MET A 177 -0.13 -3.32 6.54
CA MET A 177 -1.11 -3.37 5.45
C MET A 177 -2.47 -3.89 5.93
N PHE A 178 -2.48 -4.92 6.77
CA PHE A 178 -3.69 -5.47 7.37
C PHE A 178 -4.42 -4.44 8.24
N LEU A 179 -3.68 -3.76 9.12
CA LEU A 179 -4.22 -2.69 9.96
C LEU A 179 -4.77 -1.52 9.13
N ALA A 180 -4.06 -1.12 8.08
CA ALA A 180 -4.54 -0.10 7.16
C ALA A 180 -5.86 -0.54 6.48
N GLY A 181 -5.96 -1.80 6.05
CA GLY A 181 -7.18 -2.39 5.48
C GLY A 181 -8.35 -2.41 6.46
N LEU A 182 -8.12 -2.73 7.72
CA LEU A 182 -9.15 -2.66 8.76
C LEU A 182 -9.58 -1.21 9.02
N LEU A 183 -8.63 -0.31 9.17
CA LEU A 183 -8.92 1.10 9.46
C LEU A 183 -9.72 1.77 8.35
N ILE A 184 -9.46 1.44 7.07
CA ILE A 184 -10.21 2.03 5.95
C ILE A 184 -11.69 1.63 5.98
N LEU A 185 -12.01 0.41 6.45
CA LEU A 185 -13.39 -0.05 6.61
C LEU A 185 -14.13 0.67 7.74
N THR A 186 -13.41 1.28 8.69
CA THR A 186 -14.00 2.09 9.76
C THR A 186 -14.33 3.52 9.34
N LEU A 187 -13.92 3.94 8.14
CA LEU A 187 -14.24 5.27 7.64
C LEU A 187 -15.75 5.39 7.35
N PRO A 188 -16.36 6.58 7.56
CA PRO A 188 -17.76 6.80 7.26
C PRO A 188 -18.10 6.58 5.79
N LYS A 189 -19.29 6.05 5.50
CA LYS A 189 -19.78 5.89 4.12
C LYS A 189 -19.91 7.22 3.37
N SER A 190 -20.12 8.33 4.07
CA SER A 190 -20.12 9.67 3.48
C SER A 190 -18.83 10.07 2.78
N MET A 191 -17.74 9.33 3.02
CA MET A 191 -16.46 9.54 2.32
C MET A 191 -16.37 8.77 0.98
N GLU A 192 -17.41 8.04 0.60
CA GLU A 192 -17.48 7.32 -0.68
C GLU A 192 -18.12 8.18 -1.77
N HIS A 193 -19.00 9.11 -1.40
CA HIS A 193 -19.79 9.92 -2.33
C HIS A 193 -19.47 11.39 -2.15
N LYS A 194 -19.42 12.14 -3.26
CA LYS A 194 -19.52 13.59 -3.22
C LYS A 194 -20.96 13.92 -2.82
N GLU A 195 -21.16 14.66 -1.74
CA GLU A 195 -22.44 15.29 -1.47
C GLU A 195 -22.64 16.36 -2.57
N ASP A 196 -23.72 16.21 -3.36
CA ASP A 196 -24.14 17.17 -4.39
C ASP A 196 -24.62 18.48 -3.76
#